data_24cf896cf7afb3cf99812a4bfb977e0e
#
_entry.id   24cf896cf7afb3cf99812a4bfb977e0e
#
_cell.length_a   1.000
_cell.length_b   1.000
_cell.length_c   1.000
_cell.angle_alpha   90.00
_cell.angle_beta   90.00
_cell.angle_gamma   90.00
#
_symmetry.space_group_name_H-M   'P 1'
#
loop_
_entity.id
_entity.type
_entity.pdbx_description
1 polymer ?
#
loop_
_entity_poly.entity_id
_entity_poly.type
_entity_poly.pdbx_seq_one_letter_code
_entity_poly.pdbx_strand_id
1 'polypeptide(L)'
;MPTIIVTGGSGGIGAEVARLASARGVPVAVHFLQNKRAAEALVEEIVSAGGRALALQADIGREQDVVRLFDTAARELGPVAGLVNSAGVVGALTRVENVTAAALEEVFRVNVIGTILCCREAVRRMSTAHGGSGGSIVNVSSIASRIGGAGEWVHYAASKGAVDSFTLGLAREVAVEGIRVNAVSPGIVATDLHAKAGAPDRLERMAPAIPMKRPGTPHEVAQTILWLLSDAPAYITGSILEIGGGR
;
A
#
# COMPACT_ATOMS: atom_id res chain seq x y z
N MET A 1 -8.37 14.85 13.67
CA MET A 1 -8.49 13.44 13.25
C MET A 1 -7.13 12.78 13.39
N PRO A 2 -7.05 11.49 13.65
CA PRO A 2 -5.77 10.78 13.73
C PRO A 2 -5.10 10.69 12.36
N THR A 3 -3.77 10.58 12.37
CA THR A 3 -2.93 10.55 11.17
C THR A 3 -2.98 9.20 10.47
N ILE A 4 -2.92 9.21 9.15
CA ILE A 4 -2.61 8.01 8.35
C ILE A 4 -1.22 8.12 7.73
N ILE A 5 -0.53 6.99 7.62
CA ILE A 5 0.72 6.85 6.88
C ILE A 5 0.42 6.09 5.59
N VAL A 6 0.85 6.65 4.45
CA VAL A 6 0.70 6.02 3.14
C VAL A 6 2.08 5.73 2.57
N THR A 7 2.52 4.47 2.59
CA THR A 7 3.77 4.08 1.94
C THR A 7 3.60 4.08 0.42
N GLY A 8 4.63 4.51 -0.32
CA GLY A 8 4.50 4.69 -1.77
C GLY A 8 3.53 5.82 -2.16
N GLY A 9 3.36 6.81 -1.28
CA GLY A 9 2.42 7.92 -1.45
C GLY A 9 2.78 8.93 -2.54
N SER A 10 3.95 8.82 -3.15
CA SER A 10 4.40 9.75 -4.21
C SER A 10 3.80 9.48 -5.60
N GLY A 11 2.97 8.46 -5.77
CA GLY A 11 2.39 8.15 -7.06
C GLY A 11 1.32 7.05 -7.03
N GLY A 12 0.67 6.85 -8.16
CA GLY A 12 -0.32 5.79 -8.37
C GLY A 12 -1.41 5.75 -7.31
N ILE A 13 -1.71 4.55 -6.81
CA ILE A 13 -2.74 4.31 -5.81
C ILE A 13 -2.46 5.08 -4.51
N GLY A 14 -1.20 5.08 -4.04
CA GLY A 14 -0.83 5.75 -2.79
C GLY A 14 -1.07 7.26 -2.83
N ALA A 15 -0.74 7.93 -3.93
CA ALA A 15 -0.99 9.36 -4.09
C ALA A 15 -2.50 9.68 -4.07
N GLU A 16 -3.30 8.85 -4.71
CA GLU A 16 -4.73 9.04 -4.74
C GLU A 16 -5.38 8.80 -3.37
N VAL A 17 -4.89 7.81 -2.61
CA VAL A 17 -5.29 7.63 -1.20
C VAL A 17 -4.97 8.87 -0.39
N ALA A 18 -3.79 9.46 -0.55
CA ALA A 18 -3.39 10.66 0.18
C ALA A 18 -4.31 11.85 -0.13
N ARG A 19 -4.64 12.08 -1.41
CA ARG A 19 -5.61 13.13 -1.83
C ARG A 19 -6.97 12.94 -1.19
N LEU A 20 -7.55 11.76 -1.37
CA LEU A 20 -8.89 11.47 -0.89
C LEU A 20 -8.99 11.47 0.63
N ALA A 21 -7.98 11.00 1.35
CA ALA A 21 -7.94 11.06 2.81
C ALA A 21 -7.86 12.50 3.31
N SER A 22 -6.98 13.29 2.71
CA SER A 22 -6.83 14.71 3.06
C SER A 22 -8.11 15.51 2.78
N ALA A 23 -8.81 15.25 1.68
CA ALA A 23 -10.10 15.88 1.37
C ALA A 23 -11.17 15.59 2.43
N ARG A 24 -11.01 14.52 3.22
CA ARG A 24 -11.85 14.19 4.40
C ARG A 24 -11.31 14.82 5.70
N GLY A 25 -10.29 15.68 5.64
CA GLY A 25 -9.67 16.34 6.79
C GLY A 25 -8.71 15.44 7.59
N VAL A 26 -8.31 14.28 7.04
CA VAL A 26 -7.35 13.36 7.70
C VAL A 26 -5.93 13.84 7.41
N PRO A 27 -5.05 14.04 8.43
CA PRO A 27 -3.64 14.32 8.22
C PRO A 27 -2.92 13.13 7.59
N VAL A 28 -2.05 13.37 6.60
CA VAL A 28 -1.41 12.31 5.81
C VAL A 28 0.11 12.43 5.81
N ALA A 29 0.80 11.38 6.26
CA ALA A 29 2.22 11.21 6.01
C ALA A 29 2.42 10.51 4.65
N VAL A 30 2.90 11.26 3.67
CA VAL A 30 3.18 10.83 2.30
C VAL A 30 4.61 10.28 2.25
N HIS A 31 4.75 8.96 2.34
CA HIS A 31 6.07 8.34 2.25
C HIS A 31 6.54 8.15 0.81
N PHE A 32 7.82 8.38 0.58
CA PHE A 32 8.52 8.12 -0.68
C PHE A 32 9.93 7.56 -0.43
N LEU A 33 10.51 6.87 -1.43
CA LEU A 33 11.92 6.46 -1.40
C LEU A 33 12.78 7.38 -2.29
N GLN A 34 12.45 7.49 -3.56
CA GLN A 34 13.27 8.20 -4.57
C GLN A 34 12.57 9.44 -5.15
N ASN A 35 11.26 9.41 -5.28
CA ASN A 35 10.52 10.44 -6.01
C ASN A 35 10.13 11.63 -5.12
N LYS A 36 11.13 12.32 -4.59
CA LYS A 36 10.98 13.47 -3.69
C LYS A 36 10.08 14.55 -4.29
N ARG A 37 10.37 14.95 -5.54
CA ARG A 37 9.62 16.01 -6.22
C ARG A 37 8.11 15.73 -6.32
N ALA A 38 7.75 14.49 -6.66
CA ALA A 38 6.33 14.13 -6.74
C ALA A 38 5.65 14.09 -5.37
N ALA A 39 6.37 13.64 -4.32
CA ALA A 39 5.84 13.64 -2.96
C ALA A 39 5.63 15.08 -2.44
N GLU A 40 6.61 15.96 -2.66
CA GLU A 40 6.51 17.37 -2.26
C GLU A 40 5.40 18.10 -3.02
N ALA A 41 5.29 17.91 -4.34
CA ALA A 41 4.21 18.49 -5.13
C ALA A 41 2.82 18.03 -4.66
N LEU A 42 2.66 16.75 -4.29
CA LEU A 42 1.42 16.25 -3.71
C LEU A 42 1.11 16.89 -2.34
N VAL A 43 2.13 17.06 -1.50
CA VAL A 43 1.96 17.74 -0.21
C VAL A 43 1.56 19.20 -0.40
N GLU A 44 2.19 19.92 -1.34
CA GLU A 44 1.82 21.30 -1.69
C GLU A 44 0.37 21.39 -2.19
N GLU A 45 -0.06 20.46 -3.05
CA GLU A 45 -1.45 20.36 -3.52
C GLU A 45 -2.42 20.21 -2.33
N ILE A 46 -2.13 19.25 -1.44
CA ILE A 46 -2.95 18.98 -0.26
C ILE A 46 -3.03 20.18 0.68
N VAL A 47 -1.89 20.81 0.98
CA VAL A 47 -1.81 21.96 1.89
C VAL A 47 -2.51 23.18 1.29
N SER A 48 -2.35 23.42 -0.01
CA SER A 48 -3.05 24.50 -0.72
C SER A 48 -4.57 24.32 -0.73
N ALA A 49 -5.04 23.09 -0.65
CA ALA A 49 -6.47 22.77 -0.50
C ALA A 49 -6.96 22.81 0.97
N GLY A 50 -6.11 23.27 1.91
CA GLY A 50 -6.44 23.38 3.34
C GLY A 50 -6.24 22.08 4.15
N GLY A 51 -5.68 21.04 3.55
CA GLY A 51 -5.36 19.79 4.24
C GLY A 51 -4.04 19.84 5.02
N ARG A 52 -3.72 18.76 5.72
CA ARG A 52 -2.46 18.58 6.45
C ARG A 52 -1.72 17.37 5.90
N ALA A 53 -0.53 17.58 5.35
CA ALA A 53 0.31 16.49 4.86
C ALA A 53 1.80 16.80 5.07
N LEU A 54 2.61 15.75 5.09
CA LEU A 54 4.06 15.82 5.22
C LEU A 54 4.72 14.76 4.32
N ALA A 55 5.68 15.17 3.50
CA ALA A 55 6.48 14.25 2.70
C ALA A 55 7.63 13.67 3.53
N LEU A 56 7.73 12.35 3.63
CA LEU A 56 8.71 11.65 4.45
C LEU A 56 9.49 10.62 3.63
N GLN A 57 10.81 10.81 3.56
CA GLN A 57 11.70 9.87 2.89
C GLN A 57 12.10 8.73 3.83
N ALA A 58 11.93 7.49 3.38
CA ALA A 58 12.41 6.31 4.07
C ALA A 58 12.65 5.16 3.07
N ASP A 59 13.54 4.24 3.38
CA ASP A 59 13.58 2.91 2.79
C ASP A 59 12.80 1.95 3.71
N ILE A 60 11.61 1.54 3.32
CA ILE A 60 10.78 0.65 4.15
C ILE A 60 11.39 -0.73 4.37
N GLY A 61 12.36 -1.15 3.53
CA GLY A 61 13.14 -2.36 3.75
C GLY A 61 14.23 -2.21 4.84
N ARG A 62 14.34 -1.03 5.46
CA ARG A 62 15.29 -0.77 6.56
C ARG A 62 14.56 -0.41 7.84
N GLU A 63 14.73 -1.22 8.86
CA GLU A 63 14.03 -1.06 10.14
C GLU A 63 14.16 0.34 10.74
N GLN A 64 15.37 0.89 10.77
CA GLN A 64 15.63 2.22 11.36
C GLN A 64 14.90 3.33 10.61
N ASP A 65 14.77 3.22 9.28
CA ASP A 65 14.04 4.18 8.45
C ASP A 65 12.55 4.11 8.73
N VAL A 66 11.99 2.90 8.90
CA VAL A 66 10.58 2.71 9.25
C VAL A 66 10.27 3.31 10.62
N VAL A 67 11.10 3.03 11.63
CA VAL A 67 10.92 3.63 12.98
C VAL A 67 10.91 5.16 12.87
N ARG A 68 11.90 5.75 12.20
CA ARG A 68 12.00 7.20 12.00
C ARG A 68 10.77 7.77 11.24
N LEU A 69 10.28 7.06 10.22
CA LEU A 69 9.07 7.45 9.48
C LEU A 69 7.87 7.60 10.41
N PHE A 70 7.62 6.59 11.25
CA PHE A 70 6.47 6.59 12.15
C PHE A 70 6.62 7.60 13.29
N ASP A 71 7.82 7.76 13.87
CA ASP A 71 8.09 8.75 14.92
C ASP A 71 7.90 10.17 14.39
N THR A 72 8.41 10.45 13.19
CA THR A 72 8.24 11.78 12.59
C THR A 72 6.78 12.06 12.24
N ALA A 73 6.06 11.08 11.65
CA ALA A 73 4.64 11.24 11.36
C ALA A 73 3.83 11.53 12.62
N ALA A 74 4.07 10.77 13.70
CA ALA A 74 3.35 10.96 14.96
C ALA A 74 3.65 12.32 15.63
N ARG A 75 4.89 12.78 15.59
CA ARG A 75 5.32 14.06 16.16
C ARG A 75 4.75 15.25 15.41
N GLU A 76 4.76 15.23 14.08
CA GLU A 76 4.42 16.39 13.25
C GLU A 76 2.91 16.45 12.91
N LEU A 77 2.27 15.31 12.76
CA LEU A 77 0.87 15.24 12.32
C LEU A 77 -0.10 14.78 13.42
N GLY A 78 0.41 14.20 14.49
CA GLY A 78 -0.38 13.65 15.59
C GLY A 78 -0.48 12.12 15.57
N PRO A 79 -1.22 11.52 16.53
CA PRO A 79 -1.28 10.08 16.71
C PRO A 79 -1.64 9.32 15.44
N VAL A 80 -0.93 8.25 15.15
CA VAL A 80 -1.17 7.38 13.98
C VAL A 80 -2.28 6.40 14.32
N ALA A 81 -3.33 6.36 13.49
CA ALA A 81 -4.40 5.36 13.58
C ALA A 81 -4.74 4.71 12.23
N GLY A 82 -3.96 5.01 11.19
CA GLY A 82 -4.12 4.37 9.88
C GLY A 82 -2.79 4.11 9.19
N LEU A 83 -2.71 2.95 8.52
CA LEU A 83 -1.58 2.60 7.67
C LEU A 83 -2.09 2.05 6.33
N VAL A 84 -1.57 2.59 5.23
CA VAL A 84 -1.74 2.03 3.89
C VAL A 84 -0.38 1.60 3.36
N ASN A 85 -0.17 0.30 3.24
CA ASN A 85 1.02 -0.26 2.61
C ASN A 85 0.82 -0.35 1.09
N SER A 86 1.12 0.75 0.39
CA SER A 86 1.02 0.84 -1.08
C SER A 86 2.38 0.87 -1.78
N ALA A 87 3.49 0.97 -1.05
CA ALA A 87 4.82 0.83 -1.63
C ALA A 87 5.03 -0.60 -2.13
N GLY A 88 5.59 -0.73 -3.33
CA GLY A 88 5.90 -2.03 -3.89
C GLY A 88 6.66 -1.92 -5.21
N VAL A 89 7.37 -2.97 -5.53
CA VAL A 89 8.11 -3.14 -6.79
C VAL A 89 7.72 -4.47 -7.44
N VAL A 90 7.74 -4.51 -8.77
CA VAL A 90 7.38 -5.71 -9.54
C VAL A 90 8.63 -6.53 -9.89
N GLY A 91 9.77 -5.85 -10.02
CA GLY A 91 10.97 -6.43 -10.62
C GLY A 91 10.92 -6.44 -12.13
N ALA A 92 11.93 -7.00 -12.76
CA ALA A 92 11.99 -7.10 -14.21
C ALA A 92 10.99 -8.14 -14.76
N LEU A 93 10.41 -7.84 -15.93
CA LEU A 93 9.60 -8.78 -16.69
C LEU A 93 10.46 -9.96 -17.14
N THR A 94 10.24 -11.15 -16.59
CA THR A 94 11.07 -12.31 -16.90
C THR A 94 10.42 -13.63 -16.50
N ARG A 95 10.86 -14.74 -17.13
CA ARG A 95 10.53 -16.10 -16.72
C ARG A 95 11.40 -16.51 -15.51
N VAL A 96 10.93 -17.51 -14.74
CA VAL A 96 11.57 -17.92 -13.48
C VAL A 96 13.04 -18.33 -13.64
N GLU A 97 13.39 -19.00 -14.74
CA GLU A 97 14.76 -19.44 -15.00
C GLU A 97 15.78 -18.29 -15.14
N ASN A 98 15.30 -17.08 -15.37
CA ASN A 98 16.14 -15.88 -15.54
C ASN A 98 16.06 -14.91 -14.33
N VAL A 99 15.31 -15.26 -13.29
CA VAL A 99 15.21 -14.43 -12.08
C VAL A 99 16.51 -14.54 -11.28
N THR A 100 17.17 -13.40 -11.04
CA THR A 100 18.39 -13.36 -10.22
C THR A 100 18.06 -13.33 -8.73
N ALA A 101 18.99 -13.79 -7.89
CA ALA A 101 18.87 -13.69 -6.43
C ALA A 101 18.68 -12.23 -5.98
N ALA A 102 19.42 -11.30 -6.55
CA ALA A 102 19.30 -9.86 -6.25
C ALA A 102 17.90 -9.31 -6.57
N ALA A 103 17.29 -9.74 -7.67
CA ALA A 103 15.92 -9.35 -8.02
C ALA A 103 14.89 -9.91 -7.01
N LEU A 104 15.08 -11.17 -6.57
CA LEU A 104 14.26 -11.78 -5.52
C LEU A 104 14.40 -11.02 -4.20
N GLU A 105 15.63 -10.77 -3.76
CA GLU A 105 15.93 -10.04 -2.54
C GLU A 105 15.24 -8.66 -2.54
N GLU A 106 15.36 -7.90 -3.62
CA GLU A 106 14.77 -6.57 -3.72
C GLU A 106 13.23 -6.62 -3.67
N VAL A 107 12.61 -7.53 -4.43
CA VAL A 107 11.14 -7.66 -4.43
C VAL A 107 10.61 -8.07 -3.05
N PHE A 108 11.23 -9.04 -2.41
CA PHE A 108 10.81 -9.47 -1.07
C PHE A 108 11.16 -8.46 0.01
N ARG A 109 12.31 -7.79 -0.09
CA ARG A 109 12.73 -6.74 0.84
C ARG A 109 11.71 -5.59 0.88
N VAL A 110 11.25 -5.14 -0.27
CA VAL A 110 10.29 -4.03 -0.34
C VAL A 110 8.86 -4.52 -0.04
N ASN A 111 8.38 -5.52 -0.80
CA ASN A 111 6.97 -5.90 -0.76
C ASN A 111 6.57 -6.66 0.51
N VAL A 112 7.48 -7.46 1.07
CA VAL A 112 7.19 -8.33 2.21
C VAL A 112 7.79 -7.76 3.48
N ILE A 113 9.12 -7.66 3.55
CA ILE A 113 9.81 -7.21 4.77
C ILE A 113 9.37 -5.78 5.11
N GLY A 114 9.35 -4.88 4.13
CA GLY A 114 8.91 -3.50 4.32
C GLY A 114 7.47 -3.39 4.82
N THR A 115 6.56 -4.16 4.23
CA THR A 115 5.16 -4.22 4.68
C THR A 115 5.06 -4.71 6.13
N ILE A 116 5.77 -5.78 6.48
CA ILE A 116 5.78 -6.33 7.84
C ILE A 116 6.35 -5.33 8.85
N LEU A 117 7.47 -4.67 8.53
CA LEU A 117 8.08 -3.65 9.38
C LEU A 117 7.14 -2.46 9.61
N CYS A 118 6.48 -1.96 8.57
CA CYS A 118 5.49 -0.90 8.70
C CYS A 118 4.29 -1.33 9.55
N CYS A 119 3.76 -2.53 9.34
CA CYS A 119 2.67 -3.07 10.16
C CYS A 119 3.09 -3.22 11.64
N ARG A 120 4.31 -3.71 11.91
CA ARG A 120 4.85 -3.80 13.28
C ARG A 120 4.85 -2.43 13.97
N GLU A 121 5.35 -1.39 13.31
CA GLU A 121 5.38 -0.04 13.88
C GLU A 121 3.98 0.57 14.03
N ALA A 122 3.06 0.23 13.15
CA ALA A 122 1.65 0.60 13.30
C ALA A 122 1.03 -0.06 14.53
N VAL A 123 1.19 -1.38 14.69
CA VAL A 123 0.67 -2.12 15.85
C VAL A 123 1.21 -1.55 17.15
N ARG A 124 2.53 -1.29 17.26
CA ARG A 124 3.16 -0.72 18.46
C ARG A 124 2.53 0.61 18.91
N ARG A 125 1.99 1.41 17.98
CA ARG A 125 1.40 2.73 18.25
C ARG A 125 -0.11 2.72 18.33
N MET A 126 -0.77 1.79 17.64
CA MET A 126 -2.22 1.74 17.54
C MET A 126 -2.87 0.80 18.55
N SER A 127 -2.17 -0.27 18.97
CA SER A 127 -2.73 -1.30 19.83
C SER A 127 -3.16 -0.75 21.18
N THR A 128 -4.38 -1.08 21.59
CA THR A 128 -4.91 -0.76 22.92
C THR A 128 -4.12 -1.45 24.04
N ALA A 129 -3.48 -2.59 23.74
CA ALA A 129 -2.58 -3.27 24.68
C ALA A 129 -1.29 -2.47 24.96
N HIS A 130 -0.93 -1.54 24.08
CA HIS A 130 0.22 -0.65 24.22
C HIS A 130 -0.17 0.81 24.50
N GLY A 131 -1.43 1.07 24.89
CA GLY A 131 -1.93 2.40 25.20
C GLY A 131 -2.37 3.23 23.97
N GLY A 132 -2.45 2.61 22.81
CA GLY A 132 -3.03 3.21 21.60
C GLY A 132 -4.56 3.23 21.65
N SER A 133 -5.19 3.80 20.61
CA SER A 133 -6.64 3.94 20.51
C SER A 133 -7.26 3.03 19.44
N GLY A 134 -6.55 2.02 19.00
CA GLY A 134 -6.95 1.20 17.85
C GLY A 134 -6.66 1.87 16.51
N GLY A 135 -7.13 1.25 15.43
CA GLY A 135 -6.97 1.80 14.10
C GLY A 135 -7.23 0.80 12.97
N SER A 136 -6.76 1.15 11.77
CA SER A 136 -6.94 0.29 10.59
C SER A 136 -5.70 0.24 9.71
N ILE A 137 -5.35 -0.96 9.25
CA ILE A 137 -4.24 -1.23 8.33
C ILE A 137 -4.84 -1.79 7.04
N VAL A 138 -4.44 -1.21 5.89
CA VAL A 138 -4.80 -1.75 4.58
C VAL A 138 -3.54 -2.03 3.78
N ASN A 139 -3.32 -3.29 3.43
CA ASN A 139 -2.22 -3.74 2.61
C ASN A 139 -2.64 -3.78 1.13
N VAL A 140 -1.83 -3.23 0.24
CA VAL A 140 -2.06 -3.35 -1.20
C VAL A 140 -1.37 -4.61 -1.72
N SER A 141 -2.16 -5.65 -1.90
CA SER A 141 -1.78 -6.90 -2.55
C SER A 141 -1.89 -6.81 -4.07
N SER A 142 -2.25 -7.88 -4.75
CA SER A 142 -2.52 -7.95 -6.19
C SER A 142 -3.27 -9.24 -6.51
N ILE A 143 -4.12 -9.24 -7.53
CA ILE A 143 -4.68 -10.49 -8.08
C ILE A 143 -3.58 -11.46 -8.56
N ALA A 144 -2.36 -10.97 -8.79
CA ALA A 144 -1.21 -11.80 -9.11
C ALA A 144 -0.94 -12.88 -8.06
N SER A 145 -1.22 -12.61 -6.77
CA SER A 145 -1.10 -13.59 -5.69
C SER A 145 -1.91 -14.86 -5.95
N ARG A 146 -3.06 -14.73 -6.61
CA ARG A 146 -3.97 -15.84 -6.92
C ARG A 146 -3.71 -16.46 -8.29
N ILE A 147 -3.40 -15.63 -9.32
CA ILE A 147 -3.20 -16.11 -10.70
C ILE A 147 -1.75 -16.47 -11.03
N GLY A 148 -0.79 -16.19 -10.12
CA GLY A 148 0.58 -16.67 -10.21
C GLY A 148 1.53 -15.88 -11.11
N GLY A 149 1.05 -14.98 -11.98
CA GLY A 149 1.91 -14.15 -12.85
C GLY A 149 2.79 -14.93 -13.83
N ALA A 150 2.30 -16.08 -14.33
CA ALA A 150 3.06 -17.01 -15.17
C ALA A 150 3.65 -16.34 -16.40
N GLY A 151 4.94 -16.60 -16.67
CA GLY A 151 5.69 -16.06 -17.82
C GLY A 151 6.07 -14.58 -17.69
N GLU A 152 5.69 -13.90 -16.63
CA GLU A 152 5.90 -12.46 -16.44
C GLU A 152 6.61 -12.15 -15.12
N TRP A 153 5.92 -12.33 -13.97
CA TRP A 153 6.38 -11.91 -12.64
C TRP A 153 5.98 -12.91 -11.55
N VAL A 154 6.38 -14.16 -11.66
CA VAL A 154 6.06 -15.21 -10.65
C VAL A 154 6.61 -14.86 -9.27
N HIS A 155 7.77 -14.21 -9.20
CA HIS A 155 8.39 -13.73 -7.96
C HIS A 155 7.62 -12.59 -7.29
N TYR A 156 7.07 -11.68 -8.08
CA TYR A 156 6.17 -10.65 -7.58
C TYR A 156 4.86 -11.27 -7.05
N ALA A 157 4.27 -12.19 -7.81
CA ALA A 157 3.07 -12.92 -7.40
C ALA A 157 3.29 -13.62 -6.05
N ALA A 158 4.43 -14.30 -5.89
CA ALA A 158 4.82 -14.93 -4.63
C ALA A 158 4.93 -13.92 -3.48
N SER A 159 5.53 -12.73 -3.72
CA SER A 159 5.60 -11.68 -2.71
C SER A 159 4.23 -11.17 -2.28
N LYS A 160 3.27 -11.08 -3.21
CA LYS A 160 1.89 -10.65 -2.90
C LYS A 160 1.09 -11.76 -2.19
N GLY A 161 1.36 -13.03 -2.50
CA GLY A 161 0.84 -14.16 -1.71
C GLY A 161 1.33 -14.14 -0.26
N ALA A 162 2.59 -13.77 -0.03
CA ALA A 162 3.12 -13.55 1.31
C ALA A 162 2.39 -12.42 2.05
N VAL A 163 2.09 -11.30 1.37
CA VAL A 163 1.31 -10.18 1.95
C VAL A 163 -0.11 -10.64 2.30
N ASP A 164 -0.75 -11.45 1.47
CA ASP A 164 -2.09 -11.98 1.73
C ASP A 164 -2.08 -12.86 3.00
N SER A 165 -1.17 -13.82 3.08
CA SER A 165 -1.02 -14.68 4.25
C SER A 165 -0.71 -13.90 5.53
N PHE A 166 0.20 -12.92 5.43
CA PHE A 166 0.55 -12.04 6.54
C PHE A 166 -0.66 -11.20 7.02
N THR A 167 -1.44 -10.65 6.09
CA THR A 167 -2.67 -9.90 6.41
C THR A 167 -3.64 -10.72 7.24
N LEU A 168 -3.88 -11.98 6.83
CA LEU A 168 -4.77 -12.90 7.56
C LEU A 168 -4.25 -13.21 8.96
N GLY A 169 -2.95 -13.49 9.08
CA GLY A 169 -2.30 -13.78 10.36
C GLY A 169 -2.36 -12.60 11.32
N LEU A 170 -1.93 -11.44 10.86
CA LEU A 170 -1.90 -10.22 11.66
C LEU A 170 -3.30 -9.78 12.09
N ALA A 171 -4.31 -9.89 11.20
CA ALA A 171 -5.68 -9.57 11.54
C ALA A 171 -6.20 -10.35 12.74
N ARG A 172 -5.88 -11.65 12.82
CA ARG A 172 -6.27 -12.52 13.94
C ARG A 172 -5.50 -12.20 15.22
N GLU A 173 -4.22 -11.85 15.09
CA GLU A 173 -3.34 -11.53 16.21
C GLU A 173 -3.78 -10.27 16.95
N VAL A 174 -4.16 -9.20 16.20
CA VAL A 174 -4.45 -7.88 16.79
C VAL A 174 -5.94 -7.54 16.88
N ALA A 175 -6.85 -8.48 16.58
CA ALA A 175 -8.29 -8.23 16.54
C ALA A 175 -8.84 -7.71 17.88
N VAL A 176 -8.36 -8.25 19.01
CA VAL A 176 -8.76 -7.83 20.36
C VAL A 176 -8.08 -6.55 20.82
N GLU A 177 -7.14 -6.05 20.05
CA GLU A 177 -6.34 -4.85 20.35
C GLU A 177 -6.90 -3.59 19.66
N GLY A 178 -8.11 -3.66 19.12
CA GLY A 178 -8.78 -2.55 18.46
C GLY A 178 -8.25 -2.23 17.05
N ILE A 179 -7.45 -3.11 16.45
CA ILE A 179 -6.87 -2.91 15.12
C ILE A 179 -7.55 -3.82 14.09
N ARG A 180 -8.05 -3.24 13.01
CA ARG A 180 -8.51 -4.00 11.84
C ARG A 180 -7.39 -4.07 10.80
N VAL A 181 -7.17 -5.23 10.22
CA VAL A 181 -6.17 -5.43 9.16
C VAL A 181 -6.83 -6.10 7.98
N ASN A 182 -6.79 -5.44 6.82
CA ASN A 182 -7.37 -5.95 5.58
C ASN A 182 -6.39 -5.74 4.42
N ALA A 183 -6.66 -6.36 3.29
CA ALA A 183 -5.95 -6.08 2.05
C ALA A 183 -6.92 -5.74 0.92
N VAL A 184 -6.44 -4.96 -0.04
CA VAL A 184 -7.02 -4.87 -1.37
C VAL A 184 -6.15 -5.64 -2.34
N SER A 185 -6.77 -6.29 -3.32
CA SER A 185 -6.10 -7.08 -4.37
C SER A 185 -6.44 -6.50 -5.75
N PRO A 186 -5.75 -5.42 -6.18
CA PRO A 186 -6.03 -4.79 -7.46
C PRO A 186 -5.66 -5.71 -8.64
N GLY A 187 -6.43 -5.59 -9.72
CA GLY A 187 -6.08 -6.10 -11.03
C GLY A 187 -5.11 -5.17 -11.75
N ILE A 188 -5.36 -4.97 -13.04
CA ILE A 188 -4.60 -4.02 -13.85
C ILE A 188 -5.14 -2.62 -13.60
N VAL A 189 -4.29 -1.74 -13.06
CA VAL A 189 -4.60 -0.36 -12.72
C VAL A 189 -3.74 0.59 -13.54
N ALA A 190 -4.31 1.68 -14.02
CA ALA A 190 -3.63 2.70 -14.82
C ALA A 190 -2.63 3.51 -13.97
N THR A 191 -1.44 2.94 -13.77
CA THR A 191 -0.30 3.53 -13.06
C THR A 191 0.98 3.31 -13.85
N ASP A 192 2.05 4.00 -13.50
CA ASP A 192 3.38 3.84 -14.11
C ASP A 192 4.08 2.53 -13.71
N LEU A 193 3.50 1.73 -12.84
CA LEU A 193 4.14 0.54 -12.26
C LEU A 193 4.63 -0.44 -13.34
N HIS A 194 3.75 -0.74 -14.31
CA HIS A 194 4.07 -1.67 -15.39
C HIS A 194 5.07 -1.09 -16.40
N ALA A 195 4.96 0.20 -16.71
CA ALA A 195 5.91 0.88 -17.59
C ALA A 195 7.32 0.89 -16.99
N LYS A 196 7.44 1.18 -15.70
CA LYS A 196 8.71 1.11 -14.95
C LYS A 196 9.29 -0.30 -14.86
N ALA A 197 8.43 -1.33 -14.94
CA ALA A 197 8.83 -2.74 -14.96
C ALA A 197 9.12 -3.28 -16.37
N GLY A 198 9.22 -2.42 -17.40
CA GLY A 198 9.56 -2.80 -18.77
C GLY A 198 8.38 -3.24 -19.64
N ALA A 199 7.14 -2.97 -19.22
CA ALA A 199 5.92 -3.31 -19.99
C ALA A 199 5.01 -2.08 -20.16
N PRO A 200 5.44 -1.04 -20.96
CA PRO A 200 4.67 0.19 -21.11
C PRO A 200 3.35 0.01 -21.84
N ASP A 201 3.24 -0.97 -22.74
CA ASP A 201 2.05 -1.32 -23.51
C ASP A 201 1.05 -2.21 -22.76
N ARG A 202 1.38 -2.62 -21.54
CA ARG A 202 0.61 -3.62 -20.77
C ARG A 202 -0.86 -3.23 -20.58
N LEU A 203 -1.14 -1.97 -20.31
CA LEU A 203 -2.51 -1.50 -20.06
C LEU A 203 -3.39 -1.73 -21.30
N GLU A 204 -2.91 -1.36 -22.47
CA GLU A 204 -3.63 -1.53 -23.75
C GLU A 204 -3.77 -3.02 -24.13
N ARG A 205 -2.67 -3.77 -24.03
CA ARG A 205 -2.64 -5.19 -24.39
C ARG A 205 -3.56 -6.03 -23.51
N MET A 206 -3.71 -5.70 -22.24
CA MET A 206 -4.51 -6.48 -21.30
C MET A 206 -5.97 -6.03 -21.20
N ALA A 207 -6.31 -4.81 -21.60
CA ALA A 207 -7.67 -4.27 -21.50
C ALA A 207 -8.75 -5.19 -22.11
N PRO A 208 -8.56 -5.79 -23.29
CA PRO A 208 -9.53 -6.70 -23.90
C PRO A 208 -9.80 -7.98 -23.09
N ALA A 209 -8.82 -8.42 -22.28
CA ALA A 209 -8.94 -9.63 -21.46
C ALA A 209 -9.62 -9.37 -20.09
N ILE A 210 -9.77 -8.11 -19.71
CA ILE A 210 -10.52 -7.72 -18.51
C ILE A 210 -12.02 -7.77 -18.83
N PRO A 211 -12.88 -8.41 -18.02
CA PRO A 211 -14.32 -8.43 -18.28
C PRO A 211 -14.94 -7.03 -18.46
N MET A 212 -14.54 -6.04 -17.64
CA MET A 212 -14.96 -4.64 -17.80
C MET A 212 -14.31 -3.90 -18.97
N LYS A 213 -13.44 -4.56 -19.79
CA LYS A 213 -12.81 -4.04 -21.02
C LYS A 213 -11.95 -2.78 -20.82
N ARG A 214 -11.53 -2.49 -19.61
CA ARG A 214 -10.63 -1.39 -19.28
C ARG A 214 -9.79 -1.70 -18.05
N PRO A 215 -8.62 -1.07 -17.87
CA PRO A 215 -7.93 -1.03 -16.60
C PRO A 215 -8.78 -0.28 -15.56
N GLY A 216 -8.56 -0.60 -14.27
CA GLY A 216 -9.05 0.22 -13.17
C GLY A 216 -8.25 1.52 -13.07
N THR A 217 -8.80 2.51 -12.39
CA THR A 217 -8.10 3.75 -12.07
C THR A 217 -7.51 3.71 -10.66
N PRO A 218 -6.44 4.46 -10.35
CA PRO A 218 -5.97 4.62 -8.98
C PRO A 218 -7.08 5.10 -8.02
N HIS A 219 -7.97 5.95 -8.52
CA HIS A 219 -9.11 6.49 -7.76
C HIS A 219 -10.07 5.39 -7.29
N GLU A 220 -10.47 4.46 -8.19
CA GLU A 220 -11.36 3.34 -7.83
C GLU A 220 -10.76 2.45 -6.74
N VAL A 221 -9.45 2.20 -6.80
CA VAL A 221 -8.75 1.42 -5.76
C VAL A 221 -8.65 2.21 -4.45
N ALA A 222 -8.32 3.51 -4.53
CA ALA A 222 -8.17 4.37 -3.37
C ALA A 222 -9.49 4.57 -2.60
N GLN A 223 -10.62 4.66 -3.29
CA GLN A 223 -11.95 4.70 -2.66
C GLN A 223 -12.19 3.46 -1.80
N THR A 224 -11.86 2.28 -2.30
CA THR A 224 -12.00 1.02 -1.55
C THR A 224 -11.05 0.98 -0.34
N ILE A 225 -9.81 1.45 -0.50
CA ILE A 225 -8.85 1.54 0.60
C ILE A 225 -9.39 2.45 1.70
N LEU A 226 -9.90 3.62 1.36
CA LEU A 226 -10.46 4.54 2.34
C LEU A 226 -11.71 3.99 3.03
N TRP A 227 -12.57 3.30 2.29
CA TRP A 227 -13.70 2.62 2.89
C TRP A 227 -13.25 1.59 3.93
N LEU A 228 -12.24 0.76 3.64
CA LEU A 228 -11.67 -0.18 4.60
C LEU A 228 -11.02 0.51 5.81
N LEU A 229 -10.42 1.68 5.62
CA LEU A 229 -9.77 2.44 6.70
C LEU A 229 -10.80 3.04 7.67
N SER A 230 -11.88 3.65 7.17
CA SER A 230 -12.76 4.50 7.97
C SER A 230 -14.22 4.05 8.02
N ASP A 231 -14.79 3.65 6.88
CA ASP A 231 -16.25 3.52 6.72
C ASP A 231 -16.74 2.05 6.78
N ALA A 232 -15.83 1.08 6.71
CA ALA A 232 -16.16 -0.33 6.77
C ALA A 232 -16.63 -0.72 8.17
N PRO A 233 -17.63 -1.62 8.27
CA PRO A 233 -18.08 -2.16 9.55
C PRO A 233 -16.92 -2.70 10.40
N ALA A 234 -16.98 -2.49 11.72
CA ALA A 234 -15.90 -2.90 12.64
C ALA A 234 -15.63 -4.42 12.60
N TYR A 235 -16.56 -5.23 12.13
CA TYR A 235 -16.40 -6.68 12.02
C TYR A 235 -15.63 -7.12 10.77
N ILE A 236 -15.25 -6.18 9.89
CA ILE A 236 -14.42 -6.47 8.69
C ILE A 236 -12.95 -6.37 9.08
N THR A 237 -12.32 -7.53 9.32
CA THR A 237 -10.88 -7.71 9.51
C THR A 237 -10.45 -9.06 8.91
N GLY A 238 -9.23 -9.16 8.39
CA GLY A 238 -8.72 -10.36 7.70
C GLY A 238 -9.30 -10.56 6.29
N SER A 239 -9.94 -9.55 5.69
CA SER A 239 -10.49 -9.65 4.34
C SER A 239 -9.47 -9.23 3.29
N ILE A 240 -9.48 -9.93 2.16
CA ILE A 240 -8.72 -9.57 0.95
C ILE A 240 -9.74 -9.23 -0.13
N LEU A 241 -9.88 -7.94 -0.44
CA LEU A 241 -10.90 -7.43 -1.35
C LEU A 241 -10.35 -7.30 -2.77
N GLU A 242 -10.89 -8.08 -3.70
CA GLU A 242 -10.48 -8.01 -5.11
C GLU A 242 -11.09 -6.80 -5.82
N ILE A 243 -10.24 -6.05 -6.54
CA ILE A 243 -10.60 -4.88 -7.34
C ILE A 243 -10.03 -5.09 -8.73
N GLY A 244 -10.59 -6.06 -9.46
CA GLY A 244 -9.99 -6.58 -10.69
C GLY A 244 -10.83 -6.39 -11.96
N GLY A 245 -11.98 -5.70 -11.90
CA GLY A 245 -12.87 -5.54 -13.05
C GLY A 245 -13.46 -6.86 -13.56
N GLY A 246 -13.62 -7.86 -12.65
CA GLY A 246 -14.12 -9.20 -12.94
C GLY A 246 -13.05 -10.23 -13.34
N ARG A 247 -11.76 -9.89 -13.24
CA ARG A 247 -10.64 -10.76 -13.61
C ARG A 247 -10.32 -11.80 -12.52
#